data_73a840647b90c2a4c205b8bd217e3bb3
#
_entry.id   73a840647b90c2a4c205b8bd217e3bb3
#
_cell.length_a   1.000
_cell.length_b   1.000
_cell.length_c   1.000
_cell.angle_alpha   90.00
_cell.angle_beta   90.00
_cell.angle_gamma   90.00
#
_symmetry.space_group_name_H-M   'P 1'
#
loop_
_entity.id
_entity.type
_entity.pdbx_description
1 polymer ?
#
loop_
_entity_poly.entity_id
_entity_poly.type
_entity_poly.pdbx_seq_one_letter_code
_entity_poly.pdbx_strand_id
1 'polypeptide(L)'
;AEYKVNLFNFTGLPVVTVETDQRAAITSKENYVNGTLTISKTADFKAGYEGAMRIRGRGNATFGYPKKPYKIKLDEKSEILGMPSDKEWVLLANYCDKSLLRTSIAFKLSELMSMPWTPRTEFVELFLNGRYEGNYLLGEHVKVSKNRLNADDDGYLIERDGYYQQEPLYFMTDRGNPFTFKHPDTDDITQQQVAYIK
;
A
#
# COMPACT_ATOMS: atom_id res chain seq x y z
N ALA A 1 25.87 8.11 32.45
CA ALA A 1 24.70 8.01 31.56
C ALA A 1 25.12 8.54 30.19
N GLU A 2 25.09 7.69 29.17
CA GLU A 2 25.26 8.14 27.79
C GLU A 2 23.90 8.69 27.29
N TYR A 3 23.87 9.95 26.88
CA TYR A 3 22.74 10.55 26.21
C TYR A 3 22.95 10.43 24.71
N LYS A 4 22.07 9.69 24.01
CA LYS A 4 21.98 9.73 22.55
C LYS A 4 21.11 10.91 22.13
N VAL A 5 21.72 11.93 21.56
CA VAL A 5 20.99 13.01 20.89
C VAL A 5 20.82 12.60 19.42
N ASN A 6 19.58 12.37 18.99
CA ASN A 6 19.27 12.19 17.59
C ASN A 6 18.92 13.56 17.00
N LEU A 7 19.76 14.08 16.12
CA LEU A 7 19.46 15.27 15.32
C LEU A 7 18.68 14.84 14.08
N PHE A 8 17.42 15.29 13.97
CA PHE A 8 16.62 15.13 12.77
C PHE A 8 16.58 16.44 12.01
N ASN A 9 16.93 16.43 10.73
CA ASN A 9 16.60 17.53 9.84
C ASN A 9 15.09 17.45 9.54
N PHE A 10 14.38 18.56 9.78
CA PHE A 10 12.96 18.66 9.46
C PHE A 10 12.77 18.73 7.94
N THR A 11 12.14 17.71 7.34
CA THR A 11 11.92 17.61 5.89
C THR A 11 10.65 18.34 5.42
N GLY A 12 9.76 18.68 6.34
CA GLY A 12 8.41 19.20 6.04
C GLY A 12 7.40 18.11 5.67
N LEU A 13 7.82 16.87 5.49
CA LEU A 13 6.94 15.75 5.18
C LEU A 13 6.15 15.30 6.43
N PRO A 14 4.95 14.72 6.24
CA PRO A 14 4.23 14.10 7.33
C PRO A 14 5.06 12.97 7.97
N VAL A 15 5.06 12.93 9.29
CA VAL A 15 5.66 11.83 10.05
C VAL A 15 4.60 10.78 10.35
N VAL A 16 4.86 9.56 9.92
CA VAL A 16 4.06 8.38 10.22
C VAL A 16 4.76 7.59 11.31
N THR A 17 4.09 7.44 12.43
CA THR A 17 4.57 6.62 13.56
C THR A 17 3.69 5.38 13.67
N VAL A 18 4.33 4.23 13.64
CA VAL A 18 3.72 2.91 13.86
C VAL A 18 4.30 2.31 15.13
N GLU A 19 3.44 2.09 16.11
CA GLU A 19 3.79 1.38 17.34
C GLU A 19 3.01 0.07 17.39
N THR A 20 3.71 -1.06 17.23
CA THR A 20 3.10 -2.39 17.33
C THR A 20 2.96 -2.80 18.79
N ASP A 21 1.93 -3.60 19.11
CA ASP A 21 1.72 -4.12 20.45
C ASP A 21 2.97 -4.87 20.93
N GLN A 22 3.43 -4.52 22.14
CA GLN A 22 4.65 -5.07 22.74
C GLN A 22 5.91 -4.93 21.86
N ARG A 23 5.92 -3.95 20.94
CA ARG A 23 6.96 -3.76 19.92
C ARG A 23 7.23 -5.01 19.08
N ALA A 24 6.20 -5.79 18.79
CA ALA A 24 6.30 -7.02 18.02
C ALA A 24 6.86 -6.75 16.62
N ALA A 25 7.78 -7.59 16.18
CA ALA A 25 8.41 -7.48 14.86
C ALA A 25 7.44 -7.90 13.75
N ILE A 26 7.47 -7.18 12.61
CA ILE A 26 6.66 -7.49 11.43
C ILE A 26 7.47 -8.43 10.53
N THR A 27 7.25 -9.73 10.68
CA THR A 27 8.01 -10.78 10.00
C THR A 27 7.24 -11.54 8.94
N SER A 28 5.90 -11.34 8.85
CA SER A 28 5.02 -12.08 7.94
C SER A 28 4.35 -11.16 6.91
N LYS A 29 4.08 -11.71 5.73
CA LYS A 29 3.19 -11.13 4.71
C LYS A 29 1.74 -11.56 4.89
N GLU A 30 1.50 -12.60 5.67
CA GLU A 30 0.18 -13.20 5.89
C GLU A 30 -0.43 -12.71 7.22
N ASN A 31 0.35 -12.80 8.29
CA ASN A 31 -0.12 -12.49 9.64
C ASN A 31 0.05 -11.01 9.96
N TYR A 32 -1.05 -10.42 10.42
CA TYR A 32 -1.05 -9.04 10.90
C TYR A 32 -0.57 -8.96 12.35
N VAL A 33 0.14 -7.89 12.64
CA VAL A 33 0.49 -7.44 13.99
C VAL A 33 -0.40 -6.24 14.33
N ASN A 34 -1.01 -6.23 15.51
CA ASN A 34 -1.81 -5.10 15.98
C ASN A 34 -0.91 -3.96 16.46
N GLY A 35 -1.48 -2.76 16.51
CA GLY A 35 -0.79 -1.58 17.00
C GLY A 35 -1.56 -0.29 16.75
N THR A 36 -0.85 0.82 16.88
CA THR A 36 -1.38 2.17 16.67
C THR A 36 -0.64 2.86 15.54
N LEU A 37 -1.37 3.59 14.72
CA LEU A 37 -0.87 4.48 13.68
C LEU A 37 -1.11 5.92 14.10
N THR A 38 -0.05 6.74 14.06
CA THR A 38 -0.16 8.19 14.23
C THR A 38 0.45 8.87 13.02
N ILE A 39 -0.22 9.91 12.48
CA ILE A 39 0.29 10.73 11.38
C ILE A 39 0.27 12.19 11.81
N SER A 40 1.41 12.85 11.73
CA SER A 40 1.56 14.24 12.15
C SER A 40 0.83 15.21 11.19
N LYS A 41 0.38 16.33 11.74
CA LYS A 41 -0.07 17.48 10.94
C LYS A 41 1.14 18.16 10.31
N THR A 42 0.93 18.75 9.13
CA THR A 42 1.91 19.61 8.45
C THR A 42 1.25 20.89 7.94
N ALA A 43 2.02 21.74 7.28
CA ALA A 43 1.46 22.94 6.64
C ALA A 43 0.41 22.59 5.58
N ASP A 44 0.65 21.54 4.81
CA ASP A 44 -0.23 21.08 3.72
C ASP A 44 -1.36 20.21 4.21
N PHE A 45 -1.12 19.39 5.26
CA PHE A 45 -2.09 18.46 5.84
C PHE A 45 -2.47 18.90 7.26
N LYS A 46 -3.55 19.68 7.37
CA LYS A 46 -4.03 20.26 8.64
C LYS A 46 -4.61 19.24 9.61
N ALA A 47 -5.14 18.11 9.09
CA ALA A 47 -5.64 17.00 9.89
C ALA A 47 -4.54 15.95 10.06
N GLY A 48 -4.19 15.63 11.30
CA GLY A 48 -3.43 14.43 11.64
C GLY A 48 -4.35 13.23 11.71
N TYR A 49 -3.76 12.07 11.98
CA TYR A 49 -4.50 10.83 12.25
C TYR A 49 -3.91 10.13 13.47
N GLU A 50 -4.76 9.52 14.28
CA GLU A 50 -4.38 8.58 15.33
C GLU A 50 -5.47 7.52 15.48
N GLY A 51 -5.09 6.24 15.45
CA GLY A 51 -6.05 5.16 15.57
C GLY A 51 -5.42 3.77 15.61
N ALA A 52 -6.22 2.82 16.07
CA ALA A 52 -5.85 1.41 16.07
C ALA A 52 -5.74 0.87 14.62
N MET A 53 -4.75 0.02 14.41
CA MET A 53 -4.51 -0.59 13.11
C MET A 53 -3.89 -1.98 13.26
N ARG A 54 -3.86 -2.70 12.15
CA ARG A 54 -3.07 -3.91 11.96
C ARG A 54 -2.10 -3.70 10.81
N ILE A 55 -0.87 -4.21 10.96
CA ILE A 55 0.20 -4.06 9.96
C ILE A 55 0.82 -5.41 9.65
N ARG A 56 1.20 -5.62 8.40
CA ARG A 56 1.96 -6.78 7.94
C ARG A 56 2.92 -6.40 6.83
N GLY A 57 3.85 -7.27 6.52
CA GLY A 57 4.68 -7.14 5.33
C GLY A 57 3.85 -7.22 4.05
N ARG A 58 4.39 -6.70 2.95
CA ARG A 58 3.80 -6.84 1.60
C ARG A 58 4.88 -6.99 0.52
N GLY A 59 4.42 -7.30 -0.68
CA GLY A 59 5.27 -7.51 -1.85
C GLY A 59 5.91 -8.91 -1.86
N ASN A 60 6.45 -9.30 -2.99
CA ASN A 60 7.11 -10.59 -3.18
C ASN A 60 8.61 -10.44 -2.88
N ALA A 61 9.47 -10.21 -3.87
CA ALA A 61 10.89 -9.99 -3.66
C ALA A 61 11.19 -8.79 -2.74
N THR A 62 10.38 -7.74 -2.79
CA THR A 62 10.60 -6.49 -2.04
C THR A 62 10.52 -6.65 -0.53
N PHE A 63 9.77 -7.64 -0.02
CA PHE A 63 9.75 -7.93 1.42
C PHE A 63 11.06 -8.57 1.92
N GLY A 64 11.85 -9.14 1.02
CA GLY A 64 13.19 -9.66 1.32
C GLY A 64 14.27 -8.59 1.49
N TYR A 65 14.02 -7.34 1.08
CA TYR A 65 15.01 -6.28 1.17
C TYR A 65 15.16 -5.71 2.60
N PRO A 66 16.31 -5.07 2.90
CA PRO A 66 16.54 -4.46 4.22
C PRO A 66 15.46 -3.44 4.61
N LYS A 67 15.02 -2.58 3.69
CA LYS A 67 13.91 -1.65 3.88
C LYS A 67 12.64 -2.28 3.33
N LYS A 68 11.71 -2.63 4.21
CA LYS A 68 10.53 -3.45 3.89
C LYS A 68 9.30 -2.61 3.59
N PRO A 69 8.50 -2.98 2.59
CA PRO A 69 7.19 -2.40 2.38
C PRO A 69 6.14 -3.05 3.30
N TYR A 70 5.10 -2.28 3.66
CA TYR A 70 4.05 -2.72 4.58
C TYR A 70 2.66 -2.50 4.01
N LYS A 71 1.70 -3.32 4.47
CA LYS A 71 0.27 -3.10 4.33
C LYS A 71 -0.33 -2.80 5.70
N ILE A 72 -1.07 -1.70 5.77
CA ILE A 72 -1.78 -1.25 6.97
C ILE A 72 -3.28 -1.47 6.75
N LYS A 73 -3.97 -1.93 7.78
CA LYS A 73 -5.42 -2.01 7.84
C LYS A 73 -5.90 -1.32 9.11
N LEU A 74 -6.57 -0.18 8.95
CA LEU A 74 -7.18 0.56 10.05
C LEU A 74 -8.41 -0.19 10.59
N ASP A 75 -8.70 -0.02 11.86
CA ASP A 75 -9.92 -0.58 12.45
C ASP A 75 -11.15 0.16 11.94
N GLU A 76 -11.05 1.49 11.74
CA GLU A 76 -12.10 2.32 11.18
C GLU A 76 -11.68 2.95 9.84
N LYS A 77 -12.65 3.12 8.92
CA LYS A 77 -12.39 3.86 7.67
C LYS A 77 -12.05 5.30 7.98
N SER A 78 -10.92 5.77 7.50
CA SER A 78 -10.46 7.13 7.73
C SER A 78 -9.83 7.72 6.48
N GLU A 79 -9.98 9.04 6.33
CA GLU A 79 -9.23 9.84 5.38
C GLU A 79 -7.80 10.01 5.90
N ILE A 80 -6.81 9.78 5.05
CA ILE A 80 -5.39 9.91 5.38
C ILE A 80 -4.73 10.87 4.39
N LEU A 81 -4.15 11.95 4.90
CA LEU A 81 -3.42 12.96 4.10
C LEU A 81 -4.22 13.44 2.88
N GLY A 82 -5.51 13.73 3.06
CA GLY A 82 -6.40 14.18 1.98
C GLY A 82 -6.84 13.09 0.99
N MET A 83 -6.36 11.86 1.16
CA MET A 83 -6.80 10.72 0.34
C MET A 83 -8.13 10.17 0.88
N PRO A 84 -9.08 9.81 0.01
CA PRO A 84 -10.43 9.36 0.41
C PRO A 84 -10.44 8.18 1.36
N SER A 85 -11.40 8.23 2.29
CA SER A 85 -11.55 7.30 3.41
C SER A 85 -11.57 5.83 2.99
N ASP A 86 -10.68 5.06 3.59
CA ASP A 86 -10.63 3.60 3.50
C ASP A 86 -9.95 3.01 4.74
N LYS A 87 -10.01 1.68 4.90
CA LYS A 87 -9.26 0.95 5.94
C LYS A 87 -7.87 0.53 5.48
N GLU A 88 -7.65 0.34 4.18
CA GLU A 88 -6.45 -0.32 3.65
C GLU A 88 -5.51 0.66 2.96
N TRP A 89 -4.27 0.66 3.44
CA TRP A 89 -3.19 1.54 3.02
C TRP A 89 -1.90 0.77 2.81
N VAL A 90 -0.99 1.32 2.02
CA VAL A 90 0.32 0.73 1.78
C VAL A 90 1.44 1.72 2.05
N LEU A 91 2.54 1.22 2.61
CA LEU A 91 3.82 1.92 2.74
C LEU A 91 4.81 1.28 1.77
N LEU A 92 5.10 1.97 0.68
CA LEU A 92 6.04 1.54 -0.34
C LEU A 92 7.44 2.01 0.05
N ALA A 93 8.36 1.06 0.22
CA ALA A 93 9.72 1.35 0.67
C ALA A 93 10.62 1.94 -0.43
N ASN A 94 10.31 1.69 -1.70
CA ASN A 94 11.07 2.10 -2.89
C ASN A 94 12.58 1.77 -2.79
N TYR A 95 12.94 0.68 -2.09
CA TYR A 95 14.33 0.34 -1.75
C TYR A 95 15.28 0.26 -2.96
N CYS A 96 14.80 -0.31 -4.08
CA CYS A 96 15.60 -0.45 -5.30
C CYS A 96 15.67 0.83 -6.14
N ASP A 97 14.90 1.85 -5.78
CA ASP A 97 14.90 3.15 -6.44
C ASP A 97 15.59 4.19 -5.57
N LYS A 98 16.84 4.49 -5.88
CA LYS A 98 17.62 5.47 -5.12
C LYS A 98 17.10 6.91 -5.22
N SER A 99 16.32 7.21 -6.26
CA SER A 99 15.63 8.51 -6.40
C SER A 99 14.38 8.60 -5.56
N LEU A 100 13.78 7.45 -5.15
CA LEU A 100 12.47 7.29 -4.52
C LEU A 100 11.29 7.79 -5.35
N LEU A 101 11.50 8.26 -6.59
CA LEU A 101 10.53 9.00 -7.39
C LEU A 101 9.83 8.17 -8.46
N ARG A 102 10.38 7.01 -8.88
CA ARG A 102 9.86 6.26 -10.04
C ARG A 102 8.38 5.91 -9.91
N THR A 103 7.95 5.45 -8.74
CA THR A 103 6.55 5.09 -8.52
C THR A 103 5.65 6.34 -8.57
N SER A 104 6.02 7.43 -7.92
CA SER A 104 5.23 8.66 -7.92
C SER A 104 5.17 9.29 -9.32
N ILE A 105 6.26 9.26 -10.09
CA ILE A 105 6.28 9.71 -11.48
C ILE A 105 5.36 8.84 -12.36
N ALA A 106 5.39 7.51 -12.20
CA ALA A 106 4.51 6.62 -12.95
C ALA A 106 3.04 6.90 -12.65
N PHE A 107 2.68 7.12 -11.38
CA PHE A 107 1.32 7.51 -11.01
C PHE A 107 0.94 8.88 -11.56
N LYS A 108 1.87 9.84 -11.52
CA LYS A 108 1.62 11.17 -12.12
C LYS A 108 1.41 11.10 -13.63
N LEU A 109 2.17 10.28 -14.34
CA LEU A 109 1.95 10.03 -15.76
C LEU A 109 0.60 9.38 -16.02
N SER A 110 0.20 8.41 -15.21
CA SER A 110 -1.13 7.77 -15.27
C SER A 110 -2.27 8.79 -15.16
N GLU A 111 -2.17 9.73 -14.21
CA GLU A 111 -3.13 10.84 -14.08
C GLU A 111 -3.15 11.74 -15.32
N LEU A 112 -1.97 12.13 -15.83
CA LEU A 112 -1.85 12.97 -17.02
C LEU A 112 -2.39 12.29 -18.29
N MET A 113 -2.34 10.97 -18.33
CA MET A 113 -2.92 10.15 -19.40
C MET A 113 -4.42 9.92 -19.22
N SER A 114 -5.03 10.52 -18.19
CA SER A 114 -6.46 10.39 -17.87
C SER A 114 -6.90 8.93 -17.67
N MET A 115 -6.05 8.13 -17.02
CA MET A 115 -6.45 6.78 -16.62
C MET A 115 -7.65 6.86 -15.66
N PRO A 116 -8.62 5.94 -15.74
CA PRO A 116 -9.86 5.99 -14.95
C PRO A 116 -9.62 6.08 -13.45
N TRP A 117 -8.55 5.48 -12.97
CA TRP A 117 -8.12 5.56 -11.58
C TRP A 117 -6.62 5.32 -11.46
N THR A 118 -6.00 6.08 -10.57
CA THR A 118 -4.60 5.92 -10.18
C THR A 118 -4.50 6.00 -8.66
N PRO A 119 -3.73 5.12 -7.99
CA PRO A 119 -3.53 5.23 -6.55
C PRO A 119 -2.95 6.60 -6.16
N ARG A 120 -3.61 7.30 -5.24
CA ARG A 120 -3.08 8.52 -4.65
C ARG A 120 -2.01 8.17 -3.63
N THR A 121 -0.98 8.98 -3.56
CA THR A 121 0.17 8.71 -2.70
C THR A 121 0.79 10.00 -2.17
N GLU A 122 1.35 9.92 -0.94
CA GLU A 122 2.09 11.01 -0.30
C GLU A 122 3.43 10.50 0.25
N PHE A 123 4.47 11.31 0.11
CA PHE A 123 5.75 11.02 0.75
C PHE A 123 5.66 11.27 2.25
N VAL A 124 6.20 10.34 3.03
CA VAL A 124 6.17 10.39 4.49
C VAL A 124 7.49 9.92 5.09
N GLU A 125 7.77 10.36 6.30
CA GLU A 125 8.86 9.83 7.12
C GLU A 125 8.30 8.77 8.07
N LEU A 126 8.85 7.55 8.03
CA LEU A 126 8.36 6.44 8.83
C LEU A 126 9.19 6.21 10.08
N PHE A 127 8.52 6.18 11.23
CA PHE A 127 9.04 5.61 12.48
C PHE A 127 8.28 4.33 12.80
N LEU A 128 9.00 3.26 13.07
CA LEU A 128 8.45 1.97 13.48
C LEU A 128 9.04 1.57 14.83
N ASN A 129 8.18 1.47 15.85
CA ASN A 129 8.59 1.14 17.22
C ASN A 129 9.71 2.05 17.74
N GLY A 130 9.61 3.35 17.47
CA GLY A 130 10.59 4.36 17.87
C GLY A 130 11.86 4.41 17.00
N ARG A 131 12.00 3.55 15.97
CA ARG A 131 13.13 3.55 15.04
C ARG A 131 12.76 4.24 13.74
N TYR A 132 13.60 5.16 13.28
CA TYR A 132 13.44 5.79 11.97
C TYR A 132 13.78 4.80 10.84
N GLU A 133 12.83 4.57 9.96
CA GLU A 133 12.95 3.65 8.81
C GLU A 133 13.20 4.38 7.48
N GLY A 134 13.21 5.70 7.50
CA GLY A 134 13.43 6.54 6.32
C GLY A 134 12.15 7.01 5.64
N ASN A 135 12.31 7.59 4.46
CA ASN A 135 11.22 8.08 3.65
C ASN A 135 10.46 6.92 2.99
N TYR A 136 9.13 6.96 3.02
CA TYR A 136 8.23 6.01 2.37
C TYR A 136 7.24 6.76 1.48
N LEU A 137 6.63 6.04 0.54
CA LEU A 137 5.48 6.50 -0.19
C LEU A 137 4.24 5.81 0.43
N LEU A 138 3.46 6.57 1.21
CA LEU A 138 2.17 6.13 1.74
C LEU A 138 1.13 6.28 0.66
N GLY A 139 0.35 5.23 0.41
CA GLY A 139 -0.62 5.28 -0.66
C GLY A 139 -1.82 4.37 -0.47
N GLU A 140 -2.76 4.53 -1.37
CA GLU A 140 -3.95 3.71 -1.46
C GLU A 140 -3.63 2.27 -1.84
N HIS A 141 -4.28 1.32 -1.18
CA HIS A 141 -4.24 -0.07 -1.61
C HIS A 141 -5.13 -0.28 -2.83
N VAL A 142 -4.59 -0.92 -3.88
CA VAL A 142 -5.37 -1.26 -5.09
C VAL A 142 -6.45 -2.28 -4.74
N LYS A 143 -7.70 -1.91 -4.95
CA LYS A 143 -8.87 -2.77 -4.81
C LYS A 143 -10.08 -2.13 -5.48
N VAL A 144 -11.11 -2.92 -5.75
CA VAL A 144 -12.41 -2.42 -6.18
C VAL A 144 -13.19 -1.92 -4.96
N SER A 145 -13.51 -0.65 -4.93
CA SER A 145 -14.40 -0.02 -3.94
C SER A 145 -14.75 1.40 -4.38
N LYS A 146 -15.80 1.97 -3.80
CA LYS A 146 -16.28 3.33 -4.12
C LYS A 146 -15.20 4.41 -4.09
N ASN A 147 -14.26 4.33 -3.14
CA ASN A 147 -13.20 5.33 -2.96
C ASN A 147 -11.85 4.92 -3.57
N ARG A 148 -11.80 3.81 -4.31
CA ARG A 148 -10.63 3.29 -5.04
C ARG A 148 -11.01 3.10 -6.50
N LEU A 149 -10.62 2.01 -7.11
CA LEU A 149 -11.13 1.66 -8.42
C LEU A 149 -12.64 1.35 -8.30
N ASN A 150 -13.46 2.27 -8.79
CA ASN A 150 -14.90 2.09 -8.81
C ASN A 150 -15.26 1.32 -10.08
N ALA A 151 -15.20 -0.02 -10.01
CA ALA A 151 -15.71 -0.89 -11.07
C ALA A 151 -17.17 -1.18 -10.81
N ASP A 152 -17.97 -1.20 -11.86
CA ASP A 152 -19.38 -1.65 -11.82
C ASP A 152 -19.44 -3.15 -11.49
N ASP A 153 -20.64 -3.67 -11.20
CA ASP A 153 -20.85 -5.08 -10.85
C ASP A 153 -20.33 -6.06 -11.94
N ASP A 154 -20.33 -5.61 -13.19
CA ASP A 154 -19.77 -6.36 -14.33
C ASP A 154 -18.29 -6.02 -14.61
N GLY A 155 -17.66 -5.20 -13.79
CA GLY A 155 -16.29 -4.76 -13.97
C GLY A 155 -15.26 -5.82 -13.55
N TYR A 156 -14.05 -5.73 -14.11
CA TYR A 156 -12.96 -6.64 -13.80
C TYR A 156 -11.72 -5.87 -13.35
N LEU A 157 -11.04 -6.41 -12.34
CA LEU A 157 -9.67 -6.05 -12.00
C LEU A 157 -8.79 -7.27 -12.20
N ILE A 158 -7.91 -7.20 -13.17
CA ILE A 158 -6.94 -8.27 -13.46
C ILE A 158 -5.52 -7.76 -13.27
N GLU A 159 -4.64 -8.62 -12.79
CA GLU A 159 -3.23 -8.31 -12.58
C GLU A 159 -2.35 -9.19 -13.49
N ARG A 160 -1.39 -8.56 -14.20
CA ARG A 160 -0.30 -9.32 -14.80
C ARG A 160 0.63 -9.78 -13.70
N ASP A 161 0.57 -11.07 -13.35
CA ASP A 161 1.19 -11.60 -12.15
C ASP A 161 2.26 -12.65 -12.48
N GLY A 162 3.50 -12.35 -12.14
CA GLY A 162 4.62 -13.30 -12.27
C GLY A 162 4.57 -14.45 -11.26
N TYR A 163 3.73 -14.35 -10.25
CA TYR A 163 3.52 -15.37 -9.20
C TYR A 163 2.16 -16.09 -9.34
N TYR A 164 1.55 -16.00 -10.50
CA TYR A 164 0.23 -16.51 -10.85
C TYR A 164 -0.07 -17.94 -10.38
N GLN A 165 0.94 -18.80 -10.28
CA GLN A 165 0.79 -20.21 -9.83
C GLN A 165 0.41 -20.32 -8.35
N GLN A 166 0.53 -19.24 -7.58
CA GLN A 166 0.11 -19.17 -6.18
C GLN A 166 -1.35 -18.73 -6.03
N GLU A 167 -1.99 -18.32 -7.13
CA GLU A 167 -3.36 -17.82 -7.15
C GLU A 167 -4.33 -18.92 -7.61
N PRO A 168 -5.54 -18.99 -7.03
CA PRO A 168 -6.51 -20.06 -7.32
C PRO A 168 -7.06 -20.02 -8.75
N LEU A 169 -7.08 -18.83 -9.37
CA LEU A 169 -7.60 -18.64 -10.72
C LEU A 169 -6.72 -17.70 -11.53
N TYR A 170 -6.25 -18.19 -12.67
CA TYR A 170 -5.44 -17.42 -13.60
C TYR A 170 -5.68 -17.86 -15.06
N PHE A 171 -5.18 -17.08 -16.00
CA PHE A 171 -5.11 -17.46 -17.40
C PHE A 171 -3.81 -16.96 -18.06
N MET A 172 -3.50 -17.57 -19.19
CA MET A 172 -2.37 -17.17 -20.02
C MET A 172 -2.90 -16.58 -21.33
N THR A 173 -2.31 -15.48 -21.77
CA THR A 173 -2.55 -14.98 -23.12
C THR A 173 -1.82 -15.85 -24.14
N ASP A 174 -2.15 -15.73 -25.44
CA ASP A 174 -1.47 -16.42 -26.56
C ASP A 174 0.04 -16.13 -26.58
N ARG A 175 0.48 -15.00 -26.03
CA ARG A 175 1.89 -14.61 -25.89
C ARG A 175 2.56 -15.12 -24.62
N GLY A 176 1.89 -15.97 -23.85
CA GLY A 176 2.43 -16.54 -22.61
C GLY A 176 2.49 -15.56 -21.43
N ASN A 177 1.73 -14.46 -21.44
CA ASN A 177 1.66 -13.58 -20.28
C ASN A 177 0.62 -14.08 -19.29
N PRO A 178 0.99 -14.28 -18.02
CA PRO A 178 0.06 -14.69 -16.97
C PRO A 178 -0.74 -13.52 -16.42
N PHE A 179 -2.03 -13.76 -16.17
CA PHE A 179 -2.95 -12.84 -15.52
C PHE A 179 -3.76 -13.56 -14.45
N THR A 180 -3.99 -12.87 -13.33
CA THR A 180 -4.82 -13.34 -12.21
C THR A 180 -6.00 -12.41 -12.02
N PHE A 181 -7.13 -12.94 -11.54
CA PHE A 181 -8.31 -12.16 -11.22
C PHE A 181 -8.17 -11.59 -9.81
N LYS A 182 -8.43 -10.29 -9.68
CA LYS A 182 -8.47 -9.57 -8.39
C LYS A 182 -9.87 -9.00 -8.11
N HIS A 183 -10.73 -8.97 -9.13
CA HIS A 183 -12.16 -8.70 -9.03
C HIS A 183 -12.85 -9.22 -10.31
N PRO A 184 -14.03 -9.87 -10.21
CA PRO A 184 -14.65 -10.40 -8.98
C PRO A 184 -13.71 -11.35 -8.20
N ASP A 185 -14.00 -11.58 -6.93
CA ASP A 185 -13.27 -12.55 -6.14
C ASP A 185 -13.43 -13.96 -6.76
N THR A 186 -12.42 -14.82 -6.58
CA THR A 186 -12.40 -16.14 -7.24
C THR A 186 -13.56 -17.05 -6.82
N ASP A 187 -14.16 -16.80 -5.67
CA ASP A 187 -15.34 -17.54 -5.18
C ASP A 187 -16.65 -17.03 -5.81
N ASP A 188 -16.65 -15.80 -6.34
CA ASP A 188 -17.84 -15.13 -6.90
C ASP A 188 -17.86 -15.11 -8.43
N ILE A 189 -16.70 -15.27 -9.08
CA ILE A 189 -16.58 -15.19 -10.53
C ILE A 189 -17.18 -16.43 -11.22
N THR A 190 -18.03 -16.20 -12.21
CA THR A 190 -18.66 -17.27 -13.01
C THR A 190 -17.76 -17.76 -14.14
N GLN A 191 -18.00 -18.98 -14.62
CA GLN A 191 -17.29 -19.52 -15.79
C GLN A 191 -17.51 -18.66 -17.05
N GLN A 192 -18.69 -18.05 -17.20
CA GLN A 192 -18.99 -17.16 -18.32
C GLN A 192 -18.13 -15.89 -18.27
N GLN A 193 -17.96 -15.30 -17.09
CA GLN A 193 -17.10 -14.13 -16.88
C GLN A 193 -15.63 -14.47 -17.15
N VAL A 194 -15.16 -15.62 -16.69
CA VAL A 194 -13.80 -16.10 -17.00
C VAL A 194 -13.60 -16.28 -18.52
N ALA A 195 -14.60 -16.86 -19.22
CA ALA A 195 -14.53 -17.07 -20.68
C ALA A 195 -14.57 -15.75 -21.46
N TYR A 196 -15.24 -14.72 -20.95
CA TYR A 196 -15.29 -13.40 -21.57
C TYR A 196 -13.93 -12.68 -21.56
N ILE A 197 -13.14 -12.89 -20.50
CA ILE A 197 -11.83 -12.22 -20.32
C ILE A 197 -10.70 -12.97 -21.06
N LYS A 198 -10.79 -14.29 -21.23
CA LYS A 198 -9.79 -15.10 -21.93
C LYS A 198 -9.81 -14.90 -23.43
#